data_a25e795a8d4e2c5f01b8e78a3e16c7a4
#
_entry.id   a25e795a8d4e2c5f01b8e78a3e16c7a4
#
_cell.length_a   1.000
_cell.length_b   1.000
_cell.length_c   1.000
_cell.angle_alpha   90.00
_cell.angle_beta   90.00
_cell.angle_gamma   90.00
#
_symmetry.space_group_name_H-M   'P 1'
#
loop_
_entity.id
_entity.type
_entity.pdbx_description
1 polymer ?
#
loop_
_entity_poly.entity_id
_entity_poly.type
_entity_poly.pdbx_seq_one_letter_code
_entity_poly.pdbx_strand_id
1 'polypeptide(L)'
;MKNIKKIIALVIAALMLAALASCNGTGTGTDNTTSPATGTADNTSKTYKVGICNYVDDASLNQIVANIKSQLEKIGTEKNVKFDIEYDNCNADKNVLSQIITNFVAEKVDLMVGVATPVATAMQAATAENKIPVVFSAVSDPMSVELVSSLEKPGANITGTSDFLNTDAIFDIMFAQNPDIKTVGLLYDVGQDSSATPIASAKAYLDKKGVAYKEYTGTTVDEVRLAAQSAVLDKVDAVFTPTDNTIMKSELSIYETFAQAKIPHYTGADSFALNGAFMGYGVDYANLGVETANMVADILINGKNPGDVPVMTFDNGTATVNTDICKELGLDYDAVAKTFAPFCTKVQPIQTAEEFEN
;
A
#
# COMPACT_ATOMS: atom_id res chain seq x y z
N MET A 1 -53.00 3.16 -19.35
CA MET A 1 -51.64 3.74 -19.43
C MET A 1 -51.43 4.57 -20.70
N LYS A 2 -52.36 5.48 -21.04
CA LYS A 2 -52.25 6.30 -22.29
C LYS A 2 -52.45 7.81 -22.03
N ASN A 3 -52.61 8.26 -20.79
CA ASN A 3 -52.94 9.66 -20.46
C ASN A 3 -51.88 10.42 -19.64
N ILE A 4 -50.70 9.80 -19.34
CA ILE A 4 -49.64 10.46 -18.53
C ILE A 4 -48.59 11.16 -19.44
N LYS A 5 -48.52 10.81 -20.72
CA LYS A 5 -47.57 11.41 -21.65
C LYS A 5 -47.98 12.77 -22.24
N LYS A 6 -49.20 13.26 -21.98
CA LYS A 6 -49.67 14.55 -22.53
C LYS A 6 -49.60 15.74 -21.53
N ILE A 7 -49.23 15.50 -20.28
CA ILE A 7 -49.16 16.56 -19.25
C ILE A 7 -47.73 17.14 -19.13
N ILE A 8 -46.72 16.40 -19.55
CA ILE A 8 -45.31 16.88 -19.45
C ILE A 8 -44.90 17.83 -20.59
N ALA A 9 -45.66 17.87 -21.69
CA ALA A 9 -45.34 18.74 -22.82
C ALA A 9 -45.85 20.18 -22.73
N LEU A 10 -46.63 20.55 -21.70
CA LEU A 10 -47.25 21.89 -21.57
C LEU A 10 -46.60 22.81 -20.55
N VAL A 11 -45.60 22.36 -19.78
CA VAL A 11 -44.92 23.14 -18.76
C VAL A 11 -43.60 23.76 -19.21
N ILE A 12 -43.04 23.31 -20.36
CA ILE A 12 -41.73 23.81 -20.88
C ILE A 12 -41.91 25.02 -21.83
N ALA A 13 -43.13 25.39 -22.23
CA ALA A 13 -43.36 26.48 -23.20
C ALA A 13 -43.66 27.85 -22.53
N ALA A 14 -43.66 28.00 -21.20
CA ALA A 14 -44.08 29.25 -20.52
C ALA A 14 -42.93 30.05 -19.87
N LEU A 15 -41.65 29.68 -20.06
CA LEU A 15 -40.48 30.33 -19.42
C LEU A 15 -39.49 31.02 -20.35
N MET A 16 -39.86 31.32 -21.61
CA MET A 16 -38.99 32.01 -22.56
C MET A 16 -39.59 33.28 -23.15
N LEU A 17 -40.30 34.12 -22.37
CA LEU A 17 -40.79 35.42 -22.87
C LEU A 17 -40.81 36.49 -21.77
N ALA A 18 -39.61 36.85 -21.24
CA ALA A 18 -39.52 38.06 -20.40
C ALA A 18 -38.07 38.59 -20.34
N ALA A 19 -37.48 38.99 -21.48
CA ALA A 19 -36.27 39.81 -21.50
C ALA A 19 -36.07 40.55 -22.83
N LEU A 20 -36.97 41.47 -23.12
CA LEU A 20 -36.73 42.51 -24.17
C LEU A 20 -37.69 43.70 -23.90
N ALA A 21 -37.27 44.67 -23.10
CA ALA A 21 -37.69 46.06 -23.20
C ALA A 21 -36.98 46.89 -22.10
N SER A 22 -35.95 47.61 -22.45
CA SER A 22 -35.81 49.03 -22.13
C SER A 22 -34.47 49.58 -22.63
N CYS A 23 -34.48 50.16 -23.78
CA CYS A 23 -33.53 51.22 -24.20
C CYS A 23 -34.34 52.48 -24.32
N ASN A 24 -34.04 53.51 -23.55
CA ASN A 24 -33.78 54.85 -24.06
C ASN A 24 -33.75 55.88 -22.89
N GLY A 25 -32.73 56.74 -22.87
CA GLY A 25 -32.64 57.86 -21.94
C GLY A 25 -31.26 58.51 -21.99
N THR A 26 -31.09 59.48 -22.93
CA THR A 26 -29.96 60.41 -23.03
C THR A 26 -29.83 61.29 -21.80
N GLY A 27 -28.59 61.51 -21.31
CA GLY A 27 -28.28 62.50 -20.28
C GLY A 27 -26.76 62.59 -20.03
N THR A 28 -26.15 63.68 -20.56
CA THR A 28 -24.79 64.14 -20.36
C THR A 28 -24.50 64.49 -18.89
N GLY A 29 -23.34 64.06 -18.36
CA GLY A 29 -22.80 64.50 -17.07
C GLY A 29 -21.46 63.81 -16.77
N THR A 30 -20.37 64.49 -16.99
CA THR A 30 -19.01 64.22 -16.55
C THR A 30 -18.94 64.18 -15.03
N ASP A 31 -18.45 63.05 -14.43
CA ASP A 31 -17.62 63.15 -13.26
C ASP A 31 -16.76 61.88 -13.11
N ASN A 32 -15.48 62.10 -13.02
CA ASN A 32 -14.41 61.11 -12.80
C ASN A 32 -14.44 60.68 -11.31
N THR A 33 -14.83 59.45 -11.02
CA THR A 33 -14.46 58.78 -9.79
C THR A 33 -14.07 57.33 -10.10
N THR A 34 -12.79 57.09 -10.08
CA THR A 34 -12.14 55.77 -10.13
C THR A 34 -12.56 55.00 -8.90
N SER A 35 -13.53 54.08 -9.04
CA SER A 35 -13.78 53.02 -8.05
C SER A 35 -12.83 51.86 -8.37
N PRO A 36 -12.13 51.31 -7.37
CA PRO A 36 -11.33 50.14 -7.63
C PRO A 36 -12.27 48.96 -7.91
N ALA A 37 -12.10 48.36 -9.07
CA ALA A 37 -12.72 47.08 -9.39
C ALA A 37 -12.23 46.08 -8.32
N THR A 38 -13.09 45.74 -7.37
CA THR A 38 -12.95 44.55 -6.54
C THR A 38 -13.07 43.38 -7.51
N GLY A 39 -11.94 42.90 -8.00
CA GLY A 39 -11.86 41.59 -8.64
C GLY A 39 -12.25 40.57 -7.57
N THR A 40 -13.44 40.02 -7.67
CA THR A 40 -13.79 38.75 -7.04
C THR A 40 -12.77 37.76 -7.57
N ALA A 41 -11.73 37.47 -6.77
CA ALA A 41 -10.90 36.32 -6.99
C ALA A 41 -11.83 35.11 -7.01
N ASP A 42 -11.94 34.50 -8.18
CA ASP A 42 -12.64 33.23 -8.35
C ASP A 42 -11.86 32.20 -7.51
N ASN A 43 -12.32 32.00 -6.30
CA ASN A 43 -11.65 31.15 -5.30
C ASN A 43 -12.03 29.68 -5.54
N THR A 44 -11.97 29.25 -6.82
CA THR A 44 -12.11 27.84 -7.16
C THR A 44 -10.81 27.14 -6.76
N SER A 45 -10.87 26.37 -5.70
CA SER A 45 -9.75 25.53 -5.27
C SER A 45 -9.40 24.56 -6.40
N LYS A 46 -8.09 24.45 -6.73
CA LYS A 46 -7.63 23.52 -7.76
C LYS A 46 -7.93 22.10 -7.32
N THR A 47 -8.54 21.31 -8.21
CA THR A 47 -8.83 19.90 -7.96
C THR A 47 -7.82 19.05 -8.73
N TYR A 48 -7.25 18.04 -8.05
CA TYR A 48 -6.38 17.03 -8.61
C TYR A 48 -7.08 15.67 -8.54
N LYS A 49 -7.10 14.93 -9.64
CA LYS A 49 -7.62 13.56 -9.69
C LYS A 49 -6.50 12.56 -9.39
N VAL A 50 -6.69 11.71 -8.40
CA VAL A 50 -5.73 10.69 -7.97
C VAL A 50 -6.37 9.31 -8.03
N GLY A 51 -5.82 8.42 -8.87
CA GLY A 51 -6.23 7.02 -8.91
C GLY A 51 -5.37 6.19 -7.95
N ILE A 52 -5.97 5.50 -6.99
CA ILE A 52 -5.28 4.61 -6.05
C ILE A 52 -5.73 3.18 -6.28
N CYS A 53 -4.80 2.27 -6.57
CA CYS A 53 -5.09 0.85 -6.66
C CYS A 53 -4.32 0.08 -5.58
N ASN A 54 -5.05 -0.70 -4.76
CA ASN A 54 -4.49 -1.67 -3.82
C ASN A 54 -4.44 -3.06 -4.47
N TYR A 55 -3.41 -3.86 -4.13
CA TYR A 55 -3.24 -5.19 -4.73
C TYR A 55 -4.15 -6.25 -4.11
N VAL A 56 -4.20 -6.32 -2.77
CA VAL A 56 -5.02 -7.29 -2.02
C VAL A 56 -5.68 -6.64 -0.82
N ASP A 57 -6.71 -7.27 -0.31
CA ASP A 57 -7.31 -6.95 0.97
C ASP A 57 -6.43 -7.55 2.09
N ASP A 58 -5.61 -6.70 2.68
CA ASP A 58 -4.67 -7.00 3.76
C ASP A 58 -4.57 -5.81 4.70
N ALA A 59 -4.47 -6.07 6.00
CA ALA A 59 -4.53 -5.03 7.02
C ALA A 59 -3.41 -3.99 6.90
N SER A 60 -2.15 -4.37 6.60
CA SER A 60 -1.04 -3.42 6.40
C SER A 60 -1.26 -2.57 5.15
N LEU A 61 -1.67 -3.19 4.02
CA LEU A 61 -1.92 -2.46 2.77
C LEU A 61 -3.15 -1.56 2.88
N ASN A 62 -4.21 -1.99 3.58
CA ASN A 62 -5.39 -1.18 3.88
C ASN A 62 -5.02 0.02 4.77
N GLN A 63 -4.13 -0.17 5.75
CA GLN A 63 -3.61 0.91 6.60
C GLN A 63 -2.85 1.95 5.79
N ILE A 64 -2.04 1.55 4.81
CA ILE A 64 -1.39 2.46 3.86
C ILE A 64 -2.44 3.32 3.14
N VAL A 65 -3.43 2.69 2.51
CA VAL A 65 -4.48 3.38 1.74
C VAL A 65 -5.26 4.37 2.61
N ALA A 66 -5.64 3.96 3.83
CA ALA A 66 -6.34 4.82 4.77
C ALA A 66 -5.52 6.07 5.13
N ASN A 67 -4.22 5.89 5.40
CA ASN A 67 -3.32 6.99 5.74
C ASN A 67 -3.00 7.88 4.54
N ILE A 68 -2.89 7.34 3.32
CA ILE A 68 -2.78 8.15 2.09
C ILE A 68 -3.99 9.07 1.97
N LYS A 69 -5.22 8.53 2.07
CA LYS A 69 -6.46 9.30 1.94
C LYS A 69 -6.56 10.39 3.02
N SER A 70 -6.33 10.03 4.28
CA SER A 70 -6.38 10.96 5.41
C SER A 70 -5.36 12.10 5.29
N GLN A 71 -4.12 11.78 4.91
CA GLN A 71 -3.07 12.78 4.75
C GLN A 71 -3.32 13.70 3.55
N LEU A 72 -3.83 13.18 2.42
CA LEU A 72 -4.21 14.01 1.28
C LEU A 72 -5.37 14.96 1.62
N GLU A 73 -6.36 14.53 2.41
CA GLU A 73 -7.45 15.40 2.90
C GLU A 73 -6.90 16.54 3.76
N LYS A 74 -6.00 16.22 4.69
CA LYS A 74 -5.30 17.19 5.53
C LYS A 74 -4.52 18.21 4.70
N ILE A 75 -3.69 17.74 3.78
CA ILE A 75 -2.91 18.60 2.87
C ILE A 75 -3.85 19.45 2.01
N GLY A 76 -4.94 18.89 1.50
CA GLY A 76 -5.96 19.60 0.73
C GLY A 76 -6.51 20.78 1.49
N THR A 77 -6.86 20.58 2.77
CA THR A 77 -7.34 21.63 3.67
C THR A 77 -6.26 22.70 3.90
N GLU A 78 -5.03 22.31 4.19
CA GLU A 78 -3.91 23.22 4.50
C GLU A 78 -3.48 24.05 3.27
N LYS A 79 -3.55 23.47 2.07
CA LYS A 79 -3.10 24.10 0.82
C LYS A 79 -4.23 24.71 -0.01
N ASN A 80 -5.48 24.64 0.47
CA ASN A 80 -6.68 25.08 -0.24
C ASN A 80 -6.78 24.48 -1.67
N VAL A 81 -6.56 23.18 -1.76
CA VAL A 81 -6.74 22.35 -2.96
C VAL A 81 -7.66 21.18 -2.64
N LYS A 82 -8.20 20.53 -3.69
CA LYS A 82 -9.00 19.30 -3.53
C LYS A 82 -8.28 18.13 -4.18
N PHE A 83 -8.23 17.00 -3.52
CA PHE A 83 -7.89 15.72 -4.13
C PHE A 83 -9.18 14.93 -4.36
N ASP A 84 -9.46 14.61 -5.62
CA ASP A 84 -10.56 13.75 -6.04
C ASP A 84 -9.99 12.35 -6.22
N ILE A 85 -10.26 11.50 -5.23
CA ILE A 85 -9.61 10.19 -5.10
C ILE A 85 -10.54 9.11 -5.63
N GLU A 86 -10.10 8.42 -6.67
CA GLU A 86 -10.68 7.17 -7.15
C GLU A 86 -9.89 5.99 -6.56
N TYR A 87 -10.55 5.08 -5.87
CA TYR A 87 -9.92 3.95 -5.19
C TYR A 87 -10.54 2.64 -5.60
N ASP A 88 -9.68 1.69 -5.96
CA ASP A 88 -10.06 0.31 -6.24
C ASP A 88 -9.07 -0.70 -5.65
N ASN A 89 -9.51 -1.94 -5.47
CA ASN A 89 -8.69 -3.07 -5.07
C ASN A 89 -8.79 -4.18 -6.12
N CYS A 90 -7.66 -4.63 -6.67
CA CYS A 90 -7.68 -5.65 -7.72
C CYS A 90 -7.73 -7.09 -7.18
N ASN A 91 -7.63 -7.30 -5.87
CA ASN A 91 -7.78 -8.61 -5.22
C ASN A 91 -6.82 -9.69 -5.77
N ALA A 92 -5.60 -9.28 -6.17
CA ALA A 92 -4.59 -10.09 -6.85
C ALA A 92 -5.01 -10.62 -8.24
N ASP A 93 -6.09 -10.10 -8.84
CA ASP A 93 -6.52 -10.46 -10.19
C ASP A 93 -5.88 -9.52 -11.22
N LYS A 94 -5.03 -10.06 -12.10
CA LYS A 94 -4.32 -9.30 -13.14
C LYS A 94 -5.26 -8.66 -14.17
N ASN A 95 -6.42 -9.27 -14.44
CA ASN A 95 -7.38 -8.71 -15.39
C ASN A 95 -8.13 -7.53 -14.76
N VAL A 96 -8.52 -7.66 -13.49
CA VAL A 96 -9.12 -6.56 -12.71
C VAL A 96 -8.12 -5.41 -12.59
N LEU A 97 -6.85 -5.69 -12.26
CA LEU A 97 -5.79 -4.69 -12.21
C LEU A 97 -5.65 -3.92 -13.54
N SER A 98 -5.60 -4.65 -14.66
CA SER A 98 -5.51 -4.04 -16.00
C SER A 98 -6.72 -3.16 -16.30
N GLN A 99 -7.94 -3.57 -15.90
CA GLN A 99 -9.16 -2.79 -16.09
C GLN A 99 -9.14 -1.51 -15.23
N ILE A 100 -8.76 -1.60 -13.97
CA ILE A 100 -8.64 -0.43 -13.06
C ILE A 100 -7.67 0.61 -13.67
N ILE A 101 -6.48 0.19 -14.08
CA ILE A 101 -5.48 1.08 -14.66
C ILE A 101 -6.01 1.71 -15.97
N THR A 102 -6.70 0.93 -16.80
CA THR A 102 -7.32 1.43 -18.04
C THR A 102 -8.37 2.50 -17.73
N ASN A 103 -9.17 2.32 -16.69
CA ASN A 103 -10.15 3.31 -16.24
C ASN A 103 -9.47 4.60 -15.79
N PHE A 104 -8.42 4.52 -14.97
CA PHE A 104 -7.65 5.70 -14.52
C PHE A 104 -7.08 6.50 -15.71
N VAL A 105 -6.54 5.79 -16.72
CA VAL A 105 -6.05 6.44 -17.95
C VAL A 105 -7.20 7.12 -18.72
N ALA A 106 -8.35 6.45 -18.85
CA ALA A 106 -9.51 6.99 -19.58
C ALA A 106 -10.12 8.21 -18.87
N GLU A 107 -10.13 8.22 -17.54
CA GLU A 107 -10.62 9.34 -16.73
C GLU A 107 -9.61 10.47 -16.57
N LYS A 108 -8.40 10.27 -17.12
CA LYS A 108 -7.32 11.26 -17.13
C LYS A 108 -6.95 11.70 -15.70
N VAL A 109 -6.69 10.74 -14.84
CA VAL A 109 -6.16 11.06 -13.50
C VAL A 109 -4.84 11.83 -13.63
N ASP A 110 -4.60 12.78 -12.74
CA ASP A 110 -3.39 13.59 -12.73
C ASP A 110 -2.17 12.81 -12.20
N LEU A 111 -2.43 11.75 -11.40
CA LEU A 111 -1.41 10.89 -10.82
C LEU A 111 -2.04 9.55 -10.40
N MET A 112 -1.27 8.47 -10.51
CA MET A 112 -1.64 7.14 -10.00
C MET A 112 -0.81 6.76 -8.78
N VAL A 113 -1.46 6.12 -7.80
CA VAL A 113 -0.79 5.49 -6.65
C VAL A 113 -0.97 3.99 -6.74
N GLY A 114 0.15 3.26 -6.85
CA GLY A 114 0.17 1.80 -6.89
C GLY A 114 0.64 1.20 -5.57
N VAL A 115 -0.24 0.52 -4.84
CA VAL A 115 0.10 -0.13 -3.57
C VAL A 115 0.48 -1.59 -3.83
N ALA A 116 1.67 -1.97 -3.42
CA ALA A 116 2.41 -3.20 -3.67
C ALA A 116 3.07 -3.32 -5.07
N THR A 117 4.12 -4.13 -5.15
CA THR A 117 4.97 -4.30 -6.35
C THR A 117 4.19 -4.63 -7.62
N PRO A 118 3.22 -5.58 -7.64
CA PRO A 118 2.51 -5.92 -8.87
C PRO A 118 1.69 -4.78 -9.46
N VAL A 119 1.15 -3.89 -8.60
CA VAL A 119 0.40 -2.71 -9.07
C VAL A 119 1.35 -1.66 -9.64
N ALA A 120 2.45 -1.41 -8.94
CA ALA A 120 3.47 -0.45 -9.38
C ALA A 120 4.04 -0.78 -10.76
N THR A 121 4.41 -2.06 -10.99
CA THR A 121 4.94 -2.53 -12.28
C THR A 121 3.90 -2.42 -13.40
N ALA A 122 2.63 -2.76 -13.13
CA ALA A 122 1.55 -2.62 -14.10
C ALA A 122 1.28 -1.15 -14.45
N MET A 123 1.28 -0.24 -13.47
CA MET A 123 1.12 1.20 -13.70
C MET A 123 2.29 1.79 -14.47
N GLN A 124 3.55 1.41 -14.17
CA GLN A 124 4.72 1.83 -14.93
C GLN A 124 4.56 1.48 -16.42
N ALA A 125 4.21 0.23 -16.71
CA ALA A 125 4.02 -0.24 -18.07
C ALA A 125 2.90 0.55 -18.80
N ALA A 126 1.76 0.76 -18.13
CA ALA A 126 0.60 1.47 -18.69
C ALA A 126 0.84 2.97 -18.91
N THR A 127 1.78 3.57 -18.18
CA THR A 127 2.10 5.00 -18.25
C THR A 127 3.37 5.30 -19.06
N ALA A 128 3.97 4.31 -19.69
CA ALA A 128 5.22 4.46 -20.45
C ALA A 128 5.13 5.51 -21.58
N GLU A 129 3.97 5.64 -22.25
CA GLU A 129 3.75 6.60 -23.33
C GLU A 129 3.12 7.91 -22.85
N ASN A 130 2.03 7.83 -22.08
CA ASN A 130 1.24 8.99 -21.65
C ASN A 130 1.89 9.81 -20.53
N LYS A 131 2.90 9.24 -19.84
CA LYS A 131 3.70 9.88 -18.79
C LYS A 131 2.89 10.37 -17.58
N ILE A 132 1.72 9.79 -17.33
CA ILE A 132 1.00 10.05 -16.07
C ILE A 132 1.96 9.72 -14.92
N PRO A 133 2.16 10.64 -13.95
CA PRO A 133 2.98 10.38 -12.79
C PRO A 133 2.50 9.16 -11.99
N VAL A 134 3.43 8.34 -11.53
CA VAL A 134 3.14 7.20 -10.65
C VAL A 134 3.92 7.34 -9.35
N VAL A 135 3.23 7.18 -8.23
CA VAL A 135 3.84 7.02 -6.91
C VAL A 135 3.52 5.61 -6.42
N PHE A 136 4.54 4.77 -6.28
CA PHE A 136 4.33 3.47 -5.68
C PHE A 136 4.39 3.54 -4.15
N SER A 137 3.74 2.59 -3.48
CA SER A 137 3.73 2.44 -2.03
C SER A 137 3.94 0.98 -1.68
N ALA A 138 4.79 0.70 -0.70
CA ALA A 138 5.17 -0.66 -0.30
C ALA A 138 5.70 -1.52 -1.46
N VAL A 139 6.77 -1.05 -2.09
CA VAL A 139 7.55 -1.85 -3.04
C VAL A 139 8.86 -2.25 -2.38
N SER A 140 9.05 -3.55 -2.13
CA SER A 140 10.17 -4.04 -1.32
C SER A 140 11.52 -3.83 -1.99
N ASP A 141 11.63 -4.08 -3.30
CA ASP A 141 12.87 -3.89 -4.06
C ASP A 141 12.59 -3.27 -5.44
N PRO A 142 12.41 -1.92 -5.50
CA PRO A 142 12.07 -1.24 -6.75
C PRO A 142 13.18 -1.28 -7.80
N MET A 143 14.41 -1.60 -7.41
CA MET A 143 15.52 -1.75 -8.35
C MET A 143 15.52 -3.12 -9.03
N SER A 144 15.26 -4.19 -8.29
CA SER A 144 15.25 -5.56 -8.84
C SER A 144 14.15 -5.77 -9.87
N VAL A 145 13.04 -5.04 -9.76
CA VAL A 145 11.91 -5.06 -10.70
C VAL A 145 11.95 -3.93 -11.73
N GLU A 146 13.08 -3.25 -11.86
CA GLU A 146 13.34 -2.20 -12.86
C GLU A 146 12.33 -1.04 -12.83
N LEU A 147 11.71 -0.77 -11.68
CA LEU A 147 10.83 0.39 -11.52
C LEU A 147 11.60 1.71 -11.53
N VAL A 148 12.81 1.71 -10.99
CA VAL A 148 13.65 2.90 -10.86
C VAL A 148 15.09 2.59 -11.25
N SER A 149 15.80 3.61 -11.74
CA SER A 149 17.23 3.49 -12.12
C SER A 149 18.14 3.49 -10.90
N SER A 150 17.79 4.23 -9.85
CA SER A 150 18.40 4.22 -8.52
C SER A 150 17.38 4.74 -7.49
N LEU A 151 17.63 4.49 -6.20
CA LEU A 151 16.78 5.02 -5.14
C LEU A 151 16.88 6.54 -5.03
N GLU A 152 18.06 7.12 -5.25
CA GLU A 152 18.30 8.56 -5.18
C GLU A 152 17.73 9.31 -6.38
N LYS A 153 17.71 8.66 -7.55
CA LYS A 153 17.25 9.23 -8.80
C LYS A 153 16.49 8.21 -9.64
N PRO A 154 15.18 8.07 -9.43
CA PRO A 154 14.32 7.12 -10.12
C PRO A 154 14.39 7.17 -11.66
N GLY A 155 14.39 8.38 -12.25
CA GLY A 155 14.73 8.61 -13.65
C GLY A 155 13.58 8.56 -14.65
N ALA A 156 12.40 8.06 -14.30
CA ALA A 156 11.22 8.01 -15.17
C ALA A 156 10.06 8.86 -14.60
N ASN A 157 8.83 8.55 -14.98
CA ASN A 157 7.63 9.18 -14.42
C ASN A 157 7.13 8.48 -13.13
N ILE A 158 8.04 7.83 -12.40
CA ILE A 158 7.70 7.01 -11.24
C ILE A 158 8.68 7.26 -10.09
N THR A 159 8.16 7.28 -8.86
CA THR A 159 8.88 7.25 -7.58
C THR A 159 7.98 6.63 -6.53
N GLY A 160 8.39 6.59 -5.27
CA GLY A 160 7.51 6.12 -4.20
C GLY A 160 8.22 5.76 -2.91
N THR A 161 7.57 4.92 -2.11
CA THR A 161 8.01 4.47 -0.81
C THR A 161 8.28 2.96 -0.82
N SER A 162 9.44 2.57 -0.29
CA SER A 162 9.86 1.17 -0.21
C SER A 162 9.66 0.61 1.21
N ASP A 163 9.11 -0.58 1.28
CA ASP A 163 9.03 -1.41 2.48
C ASP A 163 10.15 -2.47 2.51
N PHE A 164 11.34 -2.12 2.02
CA PHE A 164 12.51 -3.01 2.01
C PHE A 164 12.60 -3.82 3.29
N LEU A 165 12.80 -5.15 3.16
CA LEU A 165 12.85 -6.07 4.28
C LEU A 165 14.29 -6.40 4.66
N ASN A 166 14.68 -6.11 5.90
CA ASN A 166 15.93 -6.56 6.47
C ASN A 166 15.82 -8.04 6.90
N THR A 167 15.97 -8.94 5.93
CA THR A 167 15.83 -10.38 6.15
C THR A 167 16.82 -10.92 7.17
N ASP A 168 18.07 -10.42 7.18
CA ASP A 168 19.09 -10.87 8.12
C ASP A 168 18.68 -10.60 9.58
N ALA A 169 18.07 -9.44 9.86
CA ALA A 169 17.57 -9.11 11.19
C ALA A 169 16.47 -10.08 11.68
N ILE A 170 15.59 -10.53 10.77
CA ILE A 170 14.57 -11.55 11.13
C ILE A 170 15.24 -12.85 11.54
N PHE A 171 16.27 -13.29 10.82
CA PHE A 171 17.02 -14.49 11.18
C PHE A 171 17.84 -14.31 12.46
N ASP A 172 18.43 -13.13 12.70
CA ASP A 172 19.10 -12.85 13.97
C ASP A 172 18.13 -12.97 15.16
N ILE A 173 16.91 -12.42 15.02
CA ILE A 173 15.82 -12.57 15.99
C ILE A 173 15.42 -14.03 16.16
N MET A 174 15.21 -14.76 15.07
CA MET A 174 14.83 -16.17 15.06
C MET A 174 15.84 -17.03 15.84
N PHE A 175 17.13 -16.86 15.57
CA PHE A 175 18.19 -17.59 16.25
C PHE A 175 18.50 -17.11 17.67
N ALA A 176 18.20 -15.83 17.98
CA ALA A 176 18.24 -15.35 19.36
C ALA A 176 17.12 -15.98 20.21
N GLN A 177 15.93 -16.19 19.62
CA GLN A 177 14.81 -16.87 20.30
C GLN A 177 15.07 -18.37 20.46
N ASN A 178 15.60 -19.02 19.44
CA ASN A 178 15.93 -20.46 19.53
C ASN A 178 17.25 -20.74 18.77
N PRO A 179 18.38 -20.87 19.49
CA PRO A 179 19.68 -21.17 18.89
C PRO A 179 19.82 -22.61 18.35
N ASP A 180 18.89 -23.50 18.73
CA ASP A 180 18.94 -24.93 18.37
C ASP A 180 18.21 -25.27 17.05
N ILE A 181 17.71 -24.26 16.32
CA ILE A 181 17.06 -24.43 15.00
C ILE A 181 18.02 -25.13 14.03
N LYS A 182 17.58 -26.22 13.42
CA LYS A 182 18.32 -27.03 12.45
C LYS A 182 17.74 -26.96 11.06
N THR A 183 16.43 -26.73 10.94
CA THR A 183 15.72 -26.68 9.66
C THR A 183 14.70 -25.55 9.65
N VAL A 184 14.80 -24.65 8.67
CA VAL A 184 13.83 -23.56 8.46
C VAL A 184 13.00 -23.86 7.21
N GLY A 185 11.68 -23.69 7.32
CA GLY A 185 10.77 -23.65 6.18
C GLY A 185 10.76 -22.27 5.55
N LEU A 186 10.96 -22.16 4.25
CA LEU A 186 10.79 -20.93 3.48
C LEU A 186 9.46 -21.02 2.75
N LEU A 187 8.44 -20.30 3.24
CA LEU A 187 7.07 -20.31 2.68
C LEU A 187 6.83 -19.05 1.87
N TYR A 188 6.60 -19.20 0.56
CA TYR A 188 6.42 -18.06 -0.33
C TYR A 188 5.74 -18.43 -1.66
N ASP A 189 5.30 -17.44 -2.43
CA ASP A 189 4.83 -17.57 -3.80
C ASP A 189 5.96 -17.23 -4.78
N VAL A 190 6.36 -18.19 -5.61
CA VAL A 190 7.40 -18.01 -6.63
C VAL A 190 7.05 -16.98 -7.71
N GLY A 191 5.77 -16.63 -7.83
CA GLY A 191 5.26 -15.62 -8.75
C GLY A 191 5.23 -14.20 -8.19
N GLN A 192 5.66 -14.01 -6.92
CA GLN A 192 5.73 -12.69 -6.27
C GLN A 192 7.15 -12.12 -6.35
N ASP A 193 7.32 -11.06 -7.14
CA ASP A 193 8.61 -10.38 -7.28
C ASP A 193 9.15 -9.85 -5.95
N SER A 194 8.25 -9.43 -5.03
CA SER A 194 8.60 -8.97 -3.68
C SER A 194 9.28 -10.05 -2.82
N SER A 195 9.10 -11.33 -3.14
CA SER A 195 9.70 -12.46 -2.40
C SER A 195 11.09 -12.85 -2.89
N ALA A 196 11.46 -12.49 -4.12
CA ALA A 196 12.69 -12.98 -4.75
C ALA A 196 13.96 -12.61 -3.97
N THR A 197 14.18 -11.31 -3.72
CA THR A 197 15.35 -10.81 -2.99
C THR A 197 15.38 -11.30 -1.53
N PRO A 198 14.29 -11.23 -0.73
CA PRO A 198 14.31 -11.74 0.64
C PRO A 198 14.54 -13.25 0.74
N ILE A 199 14.00 -14.06 -0.16
CA ILE A 199 14.24 -15.51 -0.17
C ILE A 199 15.68 -15.82 -0.54
N ALA A 200 16.28 -15.11 -1.50
CA ALA A 200 17.71 -15.26 -1.82
C ALA A 200 18.59 -14.90 -0.60
N SER A 201 18.28 -13.81 0.09
CA SER A 201 18.97 -13.39 1.33
C SER A 201 18.82 -14.43 2.44
N ALA A 202 17.61 -14.96 2.64
CA ALA A 202 17.34 -16.03 3.60
C ALA A 202 18.20 -17.27 3.36
N LYS A 203 18.27 -17.74 2.11
CA LYS A 203 19.11 -18.87 1.73
C LYS A 203 20.60 -18.60 2.01
N ALA A 204 21.09 -17.44 1.59
CA ALA A 204 22.50 -17.04 1.82
C ALA A 204 22.83 -16.95 3.32
N TYR A 205 21.92 -16.43 4.13
CA TYR A 205 22.09 -16.37 5.59
C TYR A 205 22.15 -17.79 6.20
N LEU A 206 21.23 -18.67 5.84
CA LEU A 206 21.14 -20.04 6.36
C LEU A 206 22.32 -20.89 5.90
N ASP A 207 22.76 -20.78 4.65
CA ASP A 207 23.96 -21.44 4.12
C ASP A 207 25.21 -21.02 4.90
N LYS A 208 25.39 -19.71 5.14
CA LYS A 208 26.50 -19.19 5.95
C LYS A 208 26.48 -19.70 7.37
N LYS A 209 25.30 -19.91 7.94
CA LYS A 209 25.11 -20.41 9.29
C LYS A 209 25.19 -21.93 9.40
N GLY A 210 25.13 -22.65 8.27
CA GLY A 210 25.13 -24.10 8.20
C GLY A 210 23.83 -24.74 8.66
N VAL A 211 22.70 -24.03 8.51
CA VAL A 211 21.36 -24.46 8.87
C VAL A 211 20.61 -24.92 7.63
N ALA A 212 19.98 -26.09 7.68
CA ALA A 212 19.20 -26.60 6.58
C ALA A 212 17.91 -25.79 6.36
N TYR A 213 17.46 -25.72 5.10
CA TYR A 213 16.15 -25.15 4.78
C TYR A 213 15.41 -26.00 3.76
N LYS A 214 14.09 -25.85 3.74
CA LYS A 214 13.20 -26.43 2.72
C LYS A 214 12.26 -25.36 2.20
N GLU A 215 11.99 -25.38 0.90
CA GLU A 215 11.08 -24.44 0.25
C GLU A 215 9.69 -25.05 0.15
N TYR A 216 8.70 -24.24 0.54
CA TYR A 216 7.28 -24.52 0.47
C TYR A 216 6.61 -23.41 -0.32
N THR A 217 5.99 -23.75 -1.44
CA THR A 217 5.47 -22.73 -2.35
C THR A 217 3.99 -22.95 -2.68
N GLY A 218 3.27 -21.85 -2.86
CA GLY A 218 1.88 -21.86 -3.29
C GLY A 218 1.52 -20.53 -3.93
N THR A 219 0.73 -20.56 -5.00
CA THR A 219 0.26 -19.40 -5.77
C THR A 219 -1.23 -19.10 -5.52
N THR A 220 -1.89 -19.97 -4.76
CA THR A 220 -3.29 -19.85 -4.33
C THR A 220 -3.42 -20.17 -2.86
N VAL A 221 -4.49 -19.70 -2.20
CA VAL A 221 -4.76 -19.99 -0.78
C VAL A 221 -4.75 -21.50 -0.49
N ASP A 222 -5.32 -22.32 -1.38
CA ASP A 222 -5.36 -23.76 -1.19
C ASP A 222 -3.97 -24.42 -1.32
N GLU A 223 -3.15 -23.97 -2.26
CA GLU A 223 -1.75 -24.42 -2.38
C GLU A 223 -0.90 -24.00 -1.17
N VAL A 224 -1.07 -22.76 -0.70
CA VAL A 224 -0.40 -22.27 0.52
C VAL A 224 -0.78 -23.10 1.74
N ARG A 225 -2.05 -23.47 1.87
CA ARG A 225 -2.51 -24.36 2.95
C ARG A 225 -1.84 -25.73 2.89
N LEU A 226 -1.71 -26.33 1.70
CA LEU A 226 -1.00 -27.60 1.50
C LEU A 226 0.50 -27.47 1.77
N ALA A 227 1.10 -26.34 1.37
CA ALA A 227 2.50 -26.02 1.64
C ALA A 227 2.77 -25.91 3.15
N ALA A 228 1.91 -25.23 3.91
CA ALA A 228 1.99 -25.14 5.37
C ALA A 228 1.87 -26.51 6.05
N GLN A 229 0.90 -27.36 5.61
CA GLN A 229 0.78 -28.73 6.12
C GLN A 229 2.03 -29.56 5.83
N SER A 230 2.65 -29.39 4.65
CA SER A 230 3.87 -30.08 4.28
C SER A 230 5.05 -29.69 5.18
N ALA A 231 5.17 -28.39 5.52
CA ALA A 231 6.19 -27.90 6.47
C ALA A 231 6.03 -28.53 7.85
N VAL A 232 4.79 -28.68 8.33
CA VAL A 232 4.49 -29.37 9.60
C VAL A 232 4.84 -30.86 9.54
N LEU A 233 4.49 -31.56 8.47
CA LEU A 233 4.84 -32.99 8.28
C LEU A 233 6.37 -33.20 8.24
N ASP A 234 7.09 -32.28 7.65
CA ASP A 234 8.55 -32.30 7.57
C ASP A 234 9.22 -31.90 8.89
N LYS A 235 8.45 -31.43 9.86
CA LYS A 235 8.89 -31.03 11.23
C LYS A 235 10.00 -29.98 11.18
N VAL A 236 9.79 -28.93 10.39
CA VAL A 236 10.70 -27.76 10.42
C VAL A 236 10.64 -27.08 11.81
N ASP A 237 11.74 -26.49 12.25
CA ASP A 237 11.83 -25.86 13.56
C ASP A 237 11.23 -24.45 13.60
N ALA A 238 11.18 -23.78 12.45
CA ALA A 238 10.60 -22.47 12.26
C ALA A 238 10.21 -22.28 10.79
N VAL A 239 9.31 -21.33 10.51
CA VAL A 239 8.95 -20.93 9.15
C VAL A 239 9.27 -19.45 8.97
N PHE A 240 9.76 -19.07 7.80
CA PHE A 240 9.97 -17.71 7.34
C PHE A 240 9.14 -17.41 6.09
N THR A 241 8.45 -16.27 6.10
CA THR A 241 7.74 -15.69 4.95
C THR A 241 8.13 -14.21 4.81
N PRO A 242 8.57 -13.75 3.62
CA PRO A 242 8.81 -12.33 3.36
C PRO A 242 7.51 -11.51 3.25
N THR A 243 7.57 -10.29 2.69
CA THR A 243 6.39 -9.48 2.34
C THR A 243 5.67 -10.04 1.11
N ASP A 244 5.16 -11.26 1.21
CA ASP A 244 4.52 -12.01 0.14
C ASP A 244 3.00 -11.84 0.17
N ASN A 245 2.43 -11.20 -0.85
CA ASN A 245 1.00 -10.87 -0.88
C ASN A 245 0.08 -12.10 -0.95
N THR A 246 0.54 -13.22 -1.54
CA THR A 246 -0.24 -14.47 -1.61
C THR A 246 -0.29 -15.15 -0.25
N ILE A 247 0.84 -15.21 0.46
CA ILE A 247 0.88 -15.77 1.81
C ILE A 247 0.14 -14.84 2.78
N MET A 248 0.33 -13.51 2.66
CA MET A 248 -0.36 -12.50 3.47
C MET A 248 -1.89 -12.70 3.44
N LYS A 249 -2.46 -12.81 2.24
CA LYS A 249 -3.89 -13.13 2.04
C LYS A 249 -4.30 -14.48 2.63
N SER A 250 -3.35 -15.41 2.80
CA SER A 250 -3.60 -16.79 3.25
C SER A 250 -3.41 -17.00 4.75
N GLU A 251 -2.79 -16.06 5.47
CA GLU A 251 -2.30 -16.24 6.85
C GLU A 251 -3.39 -16.72 7.80
N LEU A 252 -4.56 -16.07 7.81
CA LEU A 252 -5.72 -16.50 8.62
C LEU A 252 -6.15 -17.95 8.37
N SER A 253 -5.77 -18.54 7.23
CA SER A 253 -6.11 -19.93 6.90
C SER A 253 -5.05 -20.94 7.27
N ILE A 254 -3.84 -20.48 7.66
CA ILE A 254 -2.69 -21.37 7.93
C ILE A 254 -2.10 -21.23 9.34
N TYR A 255 -2.31 -20.12 10.03
CA TYR A 255 -1.65 -19.84 11.32
C TYR A 255 -1.92 -20.92 12.37
N GLU A 256 -3.15 -21.44 12.47
CA GLU A 256 -3.49 -22.52 13.40
C GLU A 256 -2.69 -23.80 13.12
N THR A 257 -2.39 -24.09 11.84
CA THR A 257 -1.60 -25.24 11.43
C THR A 257 -0.20 -25.19 12.05
N PHE A 258 0.44 -24.01 12.05
CA PHE A 258 1.75 -23.81 12.66
C PHE A 258 1.67 -23.73 14.20
N ALA A 259 0.71 -22.99 14.74
CA ALA A 259 0.54 -22.83 16.18
C ALA A 259 0.30 -24.15 16.90
N GLN A 260 -0.59 -25.00 16.38
CA GLN A 260 -0.86 -26.35 16.90
C GLN A 260 0.37 -27.26 16.84
N ALA A 261 1.18 -27.15 15.79
CA ALA A 261 2.42 -27.89 15.64
C ALA A 261 3.58 -27.30 16.46
N LYS A 262 3.38 -26.18 17.17
CA LYS A 262 4.40 -25.43 17.93
C LYS A 262 5.57 -24.95 17.06
N ILE A 263 5.30 -24.60 15.79
CA ILE A 263 6.27 -24.08 14.84
C ILE A 263 6.06 -22.54 14.76
N PRO A 264 7.01 -21.72 15.20
CA PRO A 264 6.92 -20.27 15.09
C PRO A 264 7.04 -19.81 13.65
N HIS A 265 6.11 -18.94 13.21
CA HIS A 265 6.10 -18.32 11.88
C HIS A 265 6.62 -16.89 12.00
N TYR A 266 7.78 -16.60 11.38
CA TYR A 266 8.45 -15.31 11.33
C TYR A 266 8.19 -14.67 9.96
N THR A 267 7.76 -13.42 9.93
CA THR A 267 7.26 -12.81 8.69
C THR A 267 7.73 -11.38 8.48
N GLY A 268 7.52 -10.88 7.27
CA GLY A 268 8.01 -9.60 6.79
C GLY A 268 7.06 -8.41 6.98
N ALA A 269 5.90 -8.57 7.61
CA ALA A 269 4.96 -7.47 7.87
C ALA A 269 4.16 -7.70 9.14
N ASP A 270 3.62 -6.63 9.73
CA ASP A 270 2.85 -6.67 10.97
C ASP A 270 1.44 -7.26 10.79
N SER A 271 0.83 -7.15 9.61
CA SER A 271 -0.44 -7.82 9.30
C SER A 271 -0.37 -9.34 9.43
N PHE A 272 0.75 -9.97 9.11
CA PHE A 272 0.93 -11.40 9.36
C PHE A 272 0.81 -11.73 10.86
N ALA A 273 1.47 -10.93 11.72
CA ALA A 273 1.37 -11.13 13.16
C ALA A 273 -0.07 -10.87 13.64
N LEU A 274 -0.75 -9.86 13.11
CA LEU A 274 -2.16 -9.60 13.36
C LEU A 274 -3.02 -10.81 12.97
N ASN A 275 -2.76 -11.43 11.83
CA ASN A 275 -3.51 -12.57 11.31
C ASN A 275 -3.05 -13.92 11.85
N GLY A 276 -2.18 -13.96 12.87
CA GLY A 276 -1.84 -15.15 13.62
C GLY A 276 -0.44 -15.73 13.38
N ALA A 277 0.45 -15.06 12.64
CA ALA A 277 1.87 -15.42 12.68
C ALA A 277 2.48 -15.07 14.05
N PHE A 278 3.57 -15.74 14.43
CA PHE A 278 4.25 -15.49 15.71
C PHE A 278 4.82 -14.08 15.78
N MET A 279 5.46 -13.63 14.70
CA MET A 279 6.12 -12.33 14.63
C MET A 279 6.12 -11.76 13.22
N GLY A 280 5.70 -10.50 13.09
CA GLY A 280 5.91 -9.67 11.90
C GLY A 280 7.04 -8.67 12.15
N TYR A 281 7.94 -8.52 11.18
CA TYR A 281 9.04 -7.58 11.26
C TYR A 281 9.04 -6.66 10.04
N GLY A 282 9.16 -5.35 10.25
CA GLY A 282 9.12 -4.45 9.11
C GLY A 282 9.09 -2.98 9.48
N VAL A 283 8.49 -2.21 8.59
CA VAL A 283 8.32 -0.76 8.68
C VAL A 283 6.99 -0.38 9.35
N ASP A 284 6.83 0.89 9.68
CA ASP A 284 5.54 1.46 10.10
C ASP A 284 4.70 1.76 8.84
N TYR A 285 3.73 0.91 8.53
CA TYR A 285 2.88 1.03 7.35
C TYR A 285 1.93 2.25 7.40
N ALA A 286 1.54 2.71 8.58
CA ALA A 286 0.78 3.95 8.71
C ALA A 286 1.63 5.16 8.27
N ASN A 287 2.87 5.25 8.76
CA ASN A 287 3.80 6.30 8.37
C ASN A 287 4.18 6.21 6.88
N LEU A 288 4.33 4.99 6.35
CA LEU A 288 4.59 4.79 4.92
C LEU A 288 3.46 5.38 4.05
N GLY A 289 2.20 5.20 4.45
CA GLY A 289 1.05 5.81 3.79
C GLY A 289 1.08 7.34 3.84
N VAL A 290 1.40 7.93 5.01
CA VAL A 290 1.55 9.39 5.16
C VAL A 290 2.62 9.94 4.23
N GLU A 291 3.79 9.31 4.16
CA GLU A 291 4.89 9.77 3.30
C GLU A 291 4.59 9.58 1.80
N THR A 292 3.87 8.52 1.43
CA THR A 292 3.35 8.36 0.07
C THR A 292 2.46 9.54 -0.33
N ALA A 293 1.54 9.97 0.55
CA ALA A 293 0.68 11.12 0.31
C ALA A 293 1.47 12.45 0.21
N ASN A 294 2.50 12.62 1.03
CA ASN A 294 3.40 13.78 0.94
C ASN A 294 4.10 13.83 -0.41
N MET A 295 4.56 12.69 -0.96
CA MET A 295 5.14 12.63 -2.31
C MET A 295 4.12 12.97 -3.40
N VAL A 296 2.88 12.46 -3.30
CA VAL A 296 1.78 12.82 -4.22
C VAL A 296 1.57 14.32 -4.24
N ALA A 297 1.50 14.95 -3.06
CA ALA A 297 1.33 16.40 -2.94
C ALA A 297 2.53 17.18 -3.51
N ASP A 298 3.73 16.73 -3.29
CA ASP A 298 4.96 17.33 -3.84
C ASP A 298 4.95 17.34 -5.38
N ILE A 299 4.51 16.24 -5.99
CA ILE A 299 4.41 16.14 -7.45
C ILE A 299 3.28 17.02 -7.98
N LEU A 300 2.07 16.92 -7.42
CA LEU A 300 0.89 17.59 -7.96
C LEU A 300 0.82 19.09 -7.63
N ILE A 301 1.18 19.48 -6.40
CA ILE A 301 1.09 20.87 -5.94
C ILE A 301 2.37 21.64 -6.25
N ASN A 302 3.53 21.05 -5.95
CA ASN A 302 4.83 21.72 -6.07
C ASN A 302 5.48 21.49 -7.46
N GLY A 303 4.88 20.65 -8.32
CA GLY A 303 5.34 20.41 -9.69
C GLY A 303 6.67 19.64 -9.77
N LYS A 304 7.02 18.85 -8.73
CA LYS A 304 8.21 18.02 -8.78
C LYS A 304 8.07 16.93 -9.84
N ASN A 305 9.15 16.69 -10.60
CA ASN A 305 9.20 15.55 -11.51
C ASN A 305 9.43 14.26 -10.71
N PRO A 306 8.59 13.22 -10.84
CA PRO A 306 8.77 11.95 -10.10
C PRO A 306 10.18 11.36 -10.25
N GLY A 307 10.76 11.41 -11.45
CA GLY A 307 12.09 10.88 -11.72
C GLY A 307 13.25 11.57 -10.97
N ASP A 308 13.00 12.73 -10.37
CA ASP A 308 13.97 13.49 -9.57
C ASP A 308 13.64 13.47 -8.06
N VAL A 309 12.53 12.83 -7.65
CA VAL A 309 12.16 12.63 -6.25
C VAL A 309 12.73 11.30 -5.78
N PRO A 310 13.66 11.27 -4.81
CA PRO A 310 14.22 10.01 -4.31
C PRO A 310 13.15 9.05 -3.79
N VAL A 311 13.36 7.76 -4.01
CA VAL A 311 12.57 6.72 -3.32
C VAL A 311 12.80 6.84 -1.83
N MET A 312 11.73 6.89 -1.05
CA MET A 312 11.84 6.92 0.39
C MET A 312 11.93 5.51 0.96
N THR A 313 12.94 5.28 1.77
CA THR A 313 13.10 4.06 2.56
C THR A 313 12.88 4.38 4.03
N PHE A 314 12.48 3.39 4.81
CA PHE A 314 12.15 3.56 6.22
C PHE A 314 13.09 2.74 7.10
N ASP A 315 13.19 3.12 8.37
CA ASP A 315 13.87 2.30 9.36
C ASP A 315 13.08 1.00 9.55
N ASN A 316 13.71 -0.10 9.20
CA ASN A 316 13.14 -1.44 9.24
C ASN A 316 13.60 -2.10 10.54
N GLY A 317 12.82 -1.94 11.59
CA GLY A 317 13.25 -2.40 12.91
C GLY A 317 12.10 -2.64 13.90
N THR A 318 10.84 -2.58 13.47
CA THR A 318 9.70 -2.90 14.34
C THR A 318 9.39 -4.39 14.30
N ALA A 319 9.48 -5.06 15.46
CA ALA A 319 8.97 -6.41 15.64
C ALA A 319 7.60 -6.35 16.32
N THR A 320 6.57 -6.81 15.63
CA THR A 320 5.20 -6.98 16.13
C THR A 320 5.01 -8.45 16.50
N VAL A 321 4.81 -8.73 17.79
CA VAL A 321 4.76 -10.11 18.33
C VAL A 321 3.33 -10.45 18.75
N ASN A 322 2.79 -11.53 18.19
CA ASN A 322 1.44 -11.99 18.54
C ASN A 322 1.44 -12.70 19.90
N THR A 323 0.73 -12.09 20.87
CA THR A 323 0.68 -12.57 22.26
C THR A 323 -0.16 -13.84 22.44
N ASP A 324 -1.13 -14.08 21.55
CA ASP A 324 -1.94 -15.29 21.59
C ASP A 324 -1.12 -16.48 21.06
N ILE A 325 -0.36 -16.26 20.00
CA ILE A 325 0.57 -17.26 19.45
C ILE A 325 1.74 -17.52 20.41
N CYS A 326 2.25 -16.51 21.13
CA CYS A 326 3.20 -16.74 22.23
C CYS A 326 2.67 -17.79 23.21
N LYS A 327 1.43 -17.65 23.69
CA LYS A 327 0.80 -18.60 24.62
C LYS A 327 0.69 -19.99 24.01
N GLU A 328 0.25 -20.07 22.73
CA GLU A 328 0.17 -21.34 22.02
C GLU A 328 1.54 -22.01 21.89
N LEU A 329 2.60 -21.27 21.61
CA LEU A 329 3.97 -21.77 21.55
C LEU A 329 4.56 -22.12 22.94
N GLY A 330 3.89 -21.72 24.03
CA GLY A 330 4.39 -21.87 25.40
C GLY A 330 5.46 -20.84 25.76
N LEU A 331 5.45 -19.67 25.11
CA LEU A 331 6.38 -18.57 25.30
C LEU A 331 5.73 -17.45 26.13
N ASP A 332 6.55 -16.77 26.93
CA ASP A 332 6.17 -15.56 27.65
C ASP A 332 6.54 -14.33 26.80
N TYR A 333 5.57 -13.43 26.55
CA TYR A 333 5.78 -12.25 25.71
C TYR A 333 6.89 -11.34 26.21
N ASP A 334 6.98 -11.10 27.54
CA ASP A 334 8.00 -10.19 28.09
C ASP A 334 9.41 -10.75 27.90
N ALA A 335 9.55 -12.09 28.01
CA ALA A 335 10.81 -12.78 27.73
C ALA A 335 11.17 -12.69 26.24
N VAL A 336 10.20 -12.89 25.34
CA VAL A 336 10.37 -12.75 23.89
C VAL A 336 10.76 -11.32 23.53
N ALA A 337 10.04 -10.33 24.04
CA ALA A 337 10.31 -8.91 23.77
C ALA A 337 11.71 -8.49 24.24
N LYS A 338 12.16 -8.99 25.41
CA LYS A 338 13.49 -8.77 25.91
C LYS A 338 14.57 -9.40 25.01
N THR A 339 14.31 -10.59 24.47
CA THR A 339 15.21 -11.28 23.54
C THR A 339 15.34 -10.54 22.23
N PHE A 340 14.23 -9.98 21.71
CA PHE A 340 14.18 -9.26 20.42
C PHE A 340 14.74 -7.83 20.49
N ALA A 341 14.63 -7.17 21.65
CA ALA A 341 15.00 -5.77 21.83
C ALA A 341 16.41 -5.38 21.30
N PRO A 342 17.47 -6.21 21.40
CA PRO A 342 18.80 -5.88 20.86
C PRO A 342 18.84 -5.79 19.32
N PHE A 343 17.85 -6.37 18.62
CA PHE A 343 17.79 -6.47 17.16
C PHE A 343 16.73 -5.54 16.55
N CYS A 344 15.98 -4.82 17.38
CA CYS A 344 14.84 -4.03 16.96
C CYS A 344 14.95 -2.59 17.46
N THR A 345 14.40 -1.65 16.71
CA THR A 345 14.15 -0.28 17.18
C THR A 345 12.91 -0.24 18.08
N LYS A 346 11.95 -1.16 17.85
CA LYS A 346 10.72 -1.31 18.63
C LYS A 346 10.28 -2.76 18.66
N VAL A 347 9.80 -3.20 19.82
CA VAL A 347 9.05 -4.45 19.98
C VAL A 347 7.68 -4.12 20.54
N GLN A 348 6.62 -4.58 19.90
CA GLN A 348 5.24 -4.30 20.31
C GLN A 348 4.38 -5.55 20.30
N PRO A 349 3.39 -5.66 21.22
CA PRO A 349 2.44 -6.77 21.23
C PRO A 349 1.31 -6.52 20.23
N ILE A 350 0.72 -7.63 19.77
CA ILE A 350 -0.55 -7.64 19.06
C ILE A 350 -1.34 -8.90 19.46
N GLN A 351 -2.66 -8.89 19.29
CA GLN A 351 -3.52 -10.06 19.40
C GLN A 351 -4.05 -10.45 18.03
N THR A 352 -4.45 -11.69 17.87
CA THR A 352 -4.98 -12.19 16.59
C THR A 352 -6.30 -11.51 16.26
N ALA A 353 -6.37 -10.86 15.10
CA ALA A 353 -7.55 -10.20 14.54
C ALA A 353 -7.48 -10.18 13.01
N GLU A 354 -8.59 -9.86 12.33
CA GLU A 354 -8.61 -9.70 10.86
C GLU A 354 -8.05 -8.34 10.43
N GLU A 355 -8.35 -7.27 11.18
CA GLU A 355 -7.98 -5.89 10.86
C GLU A 355 -7.38 -5.18 12.08
N PHE A 356 -6.56 -4.16 11.84
CA PHE A 356 -6.08 -3.28 12.91
C PHE A 356 -7.26 -2.48 13.51
N GLU A 357 -7.26 -2.32 14.83
CA GLU A 357 -8.18 -1.39 15.49
C GLU A 357 -7.86 0.06 15.06
N ASN A 358 -8.91 0.79 14.62
CA ASN A 358 -8.81 2.19 14.19
C ASN A 358 -8.73 3.17 15.38
#